data_35f4c82361bd0a3af3b6113726924231
#
_entry.id   35f4c82361bd0a3af3b6113726924231
#
_cell.length_a   1.000
_cell.length_b   1.000
_cell.length_c   1.000
_cell.angle_alpha   90.00
_cell.angle_beta   90.00
_cell.angle_gamma   90.00
#
_symmetry.space_group_name_H-M   'P 1'
#
loop_
_entity.id
_entity.type
_entity.pdbx_description
1 polymer ?
#
loop_
_entity_poly.entity_id
_entity_poly.type
_entity_poly.pdbx_seq_one_letter_code
_entity_poly.pdbx_strand_id
1 'polypeptide(L)'
;MKSPRLAAVACVALLAAALPYAVRADEFSAPQRGEIEKIVRDYLIAHPEVLQEAMAELDKRQTAAEAEKHKDVVKQQAATLFSSPRQVNLGNPQGNVTFVEFFDYNCGYCKRAMGDMLTLLKDDPKLKIVLKEFPVLGPGSVEAAQVAVAVRMQDKTGKKYLEFHQKLLGGRG
;
A
#
# COMPACT_ATOMS: atom_id res chain seq x y z
N MET A 1 95.85 -5.61 -18.49
CA MET A 1 96.40 -4.79 -17.37
C MET A 1 95.23 -4.03 -16.75
N LYS A 2 95.03 -4.20 -15.46
CA LYS A 2 94.27 -3.35 -14.49
C LYS A 2 92.71 -3.37 -14.55
N SER A 3 92.12 -4.16 -13.71
CA SER A 3 90.78 -3.90 -13.06
C SER A 3 90.82 -2.59 -12.27
N PRO A 4 89.69 -2.01 -12.01
CA PRO A 4 89.14 -2.17 -10.65
C PRO A 4 87.59 -2.30 -10.70
N ARG A 5 86.99 -3.22 -10.05
CA ARG A 5 86.61 -3.38 -8.64
C ARG A 5 85.76 -2.24 -8.09
N LEU A 6 84.51 -2.65 -7.76
CA LEU A 6 83.69 -2.23 -6.57
C LEU A 6 83.12 -0.82 -6.55
N ALA A 7 81.85 -0.75 -6.78
CA ALA A 7 80.90 -0.05 -5.87
C ALA A 7 79.48 -0.56 -6.13
N ALA A 8 79.24 -1.78 -5.74
CA ALA A 8 77.87 -2.27 -5.49
C ALA A 8 77.63 -2.04 -3.98
N VAL A 9 77.14 -0.86 -3.67
CA VAL A 9 76.71 -0.59 -2.26
C VAL A 9 75.28 -0.06 -2.34
N ALA A 10 74.41 -0.93 -1.82
CA ALA A 10 73.31 -0.62 -0.94
C ALA A 10 72.36 0.49 -1.34
N CYS A 11 71.40 0.16 -2.21
CA CYS A 11 70.06 0.77 -2.23
C CYS A 11 68.98 -0.31 -1.98
N VAL A 12 69.24 -1.15 -1.00
CA VAL A 12 68.23 -2.08 -0.47
C VAL A 12 68.01 -1.62 0.96
N ALA A 13 67.02 -0.87 1.19
CA ALA A 13 66.32 -0.72 2.45
C ALA A 13 65.58 0.59 2.53
N LEU A 14 64.47 0.72 1.86
CA LEU A 14 63.41 1.69 2.25
C LEU A 14 62.15 1.43 1.43
N LEU A 15 61.84 0.14 1.14
CA LEU A 15 60.45 -0.28 0.91
C LEU A 15 59.87 -0.67 2.23
N ALA A 16 59.89 0.23 3.20
CA ALA A 16 59.13 0.07 4.42
C ALA A 16 57.68 0.27 4.08
N ALA A 17 56.97 -0.86 3.97
CA ALA A 17 55.66 -1.11 4.52
C ALA A 17 54.70 0.10 4.55
N ALA A 18 54.21 0.52 3.38
CA ALA A 18 52.89 1.14 3.30
C ALA A 18 51.88 0.02 3.44
N LEU A 19 51.73 -0.54 4.62
CA LEU A 19 50.56 -1.28 4.99
C LEU A 19 49.38 -0.30 4.86
N PRO A 20 48.35 -0.60 4.07
CA PRO A 20 47.13 0.19 4.18
C PRO A 20 46.68 0.06 5.63
N TYR A 21 46.77 1.13 6.39
CA TYR A 21 46.02 1.28 7.61
C TYR A 21 44.57 1.13 7.18
N ALA A 22 44.03 -0.07 7.24
CA ALA A 22 42.59 -0.28 7.24
C ALA A 22 42.13 0.51 8.48
N VAL A 23 41.58 1.69 8.25
CA VAL A 23 40.82 2.43 9.24
C VAL A 23 39.64 1.51 9.55
N ARG A 24 39.85 0.64 10.52
CA ARG A 24 38.74 -0.01 11.20
C ARG A 24 37.98 1.15 11.80
N ALA A 25 36.72 1.31 11.39
CA ALA A 25 35.79 2.14 12.13
C ALA A 25 35.87 1.63 13.58
N ASP A 26 36.57 2.38 14.42
CA ASP A 26 36.82 1.99 15.77
C ASP A 26 35.47 1.77 16.46
N GLU A 27 35.22 0.54 16.82
CA GLU A 27 34.12 0.25 17.73
C GLU A 27 34.40 1.05 19.01
N PHE A 28 33.42 1.90 19.38
CA PHE A 28 33.52 2.68 20.60
C PHE A 28 33.93 1.78 21.78
N SER A 29 34.88 2.23 22.59
CA SER A 29 35.23 1.52 23.80
C SER A 29 34.04 1.43 24.76
N ALA A 30 34.05 0.47 25.67
CA ALA A 30 32.97 0.29 26.64
C ALA A 30 32.60 1.57 27.42
N PRO A 31 33.57 2.38 27.90
CA PRO A 31 33.27 3.67 28.52
C PRO A 31 32.58 4.65 27.58
N GLN A 32 33.06 4.76 26.32
CA GLN A 32 32.45 5.66 25.33
C GLN A 32 31.03 5.25 24.99
N ARG A 33 30.73 3.95 24.88
CA ARG A 33 29.36 3.45 24.70
C ARG A 33 28.44 3.90 25.84
N GLY A 34 28.88 3.72 27.08
CA GLY A 34 28.12 4.13 28.27
C GLY A 34 27.84 5.64 28.31
N GLU A 35 28.81 6.46 27.89
CA GLU A 35 28.58 7.92 27.77
C GLU A 35 27.59 8.26 26.67
N ILE A 36 27.69 7.63 25.49
CA ILE A 36 26.75 7.81 24.40
C ILE A 36 25.33 7.39 24.81
N GLU A 37 25.19 6.23 25.44
CA GLU A 37 23.89 5.75 25.94
C GLU A 37 23.25 6.74 26.93
N LYS A 38 24.06 7.28 27.82
CA LYS A 38 23.62 8.29 28.78
C LYS A 38 23.17 9.57 28.09
N ILE A 39 23.97 10.08 27.15
CA ILE A 39 23.63 11.29 26.38
C ILE A 39 22.31 11.10 25.64
N VAL A 40 22.16 9.97 24.92
CA VAL A 40 20.94 9.66 24.16
C VAL A 40 19.74 9.59 25.10
N ARG A 41 19.86 8.89 26.23
CA ARG A 41 18.79 8.76 27.20
C ARG A 41 18.38 10.12 27.78
N ASP A 42 19.35 10.90 28.24
CA ASP A 42 19.10 12.19 28.87
C ASP A 42 18.47 13.16 27.86
N TYR A 43 18.93 13.15 26.61
CA TYR A 43 18.36 13.94 25.54
C TYR A 43 16.91 13.57 25.24
N LEU A 44 16.60 12.28 25.09
CA LEU A 44 15.22 11.82 24.82
C LEU A 44 14.26 12.07 25.98
N ILE A 45 14.77 12.06 27.24
CA ILE A 45 13.96 12.42 28.40
C ILE A 45 13.73 13.92 28.47
N ALA A 46 14.74 14.74 28.13
CA ALA A 46 14.61 16.20 28.10
C ALA A 46 13.78 16.69 26.89
N HIS A 47 13.75 15.92 25.81
CA HIS A 47 13.09 16.25 24.54
C HIS A 47 12.17 15.12 24.08
N PRO A 48 11.09 14.79 24.81
CA PRO A 48 10.19 13.68 24.45
C PRO A 48 9.46 13.90 23.12
N GLU A 49 9.34 15.17 22.66
CA GLU A 49 8.79 15.53 21.36
C GLU A 49 9.53 14.85 20.19
N VAL A 50 10.83 14.59 20.32
CA VAL A 50 11.64 13.89 19.30
C VAL A 50 11.10 12.48 19.03
N LEU A 51 10.63 11.79 20.08
CA LEU A 51 10.00 10.47 19.90
C LEU A 51 8.65 10.58 19.18
N GLN A 52 7.87 11.61 19.47
CA GLN A 52 6.60 11.86 18.79
C GLN A 52 6.84 12.17 17.29
N GLU A 53 7.82 13.00 16.99
CA GLU A 53 8.22 13.30 15.60
C GLU A 53 8.71 12.05 14.87
N ALA A 54 9.53 11.23 15.51
CA ALA A 54 10.02 9.97 14.92
C ALA A 54 8.88 8.98 14.66
N MET A 55 7.89 8.87 15.57
CA MET A 55 6.72 8.03 15.39
C MET A 55 5.83 8.54 14.25
N ALA A 56 5.60 9.85 14.16
CA ALA A 56 4.82 10.46 13.09
C ALA A 56 5.48 10.23 11.70
N GLU A 57 6.81 10.36 11.62
CA GLU A 57 7.53 10.09 10.38
C GLU A 57 7.52 8.60 10.01
N LEU A 58 7.59 7.70 11.00
CA LEU A 58 7.45 6.26 10.79
C LEU A 58 6.07 5.91 10.23
N ASP A 59 5.00 6.42 10.85
CA ASP A 59 3.63 6.22 10.41
C ASP A 59 3.42 6.73 8.98
N LYS A 60 3.92 7.92 8.67
CA LYS A 60 3.89 8.49 7.32
C LYS A 60 4.58 7.59 6.29
N ARG A 61 5.76 7.04 6.62
CA ARG A 61 6.49 6.12 5.73
C ARG A 61 5.75 4.80 5.54
N GLN A 62 5.17 4.26 6.61
CA GLN A 62 4.38 3.03 6.54
C GLN A 62 3.13 3.23 5.67
N THR A 63 2.38 4.31 5.90
CA THR A 63 1.20 4.66 5.09
C THR A 63 1.56 4.84 3.61
N ALA A 64 2.66 5.52 3.31
CA ALA A 64 3.12 5.68 1.94
C ALA A 64 3.51 4.35 1.28
N ALA A 65 4.22 3.47 2.01
CA ALA A 65 4.61 2.16 1.52
C ALA A 65 3.39 1.24 1.28
N GLU A 66 2.40 1.30 2.15
CA GLU A 66 1.13 0.57 1.99
C GLU A 66 0.35 1.10 0.79
N ALA A 67 0.27 2.41 0.59
CA ALA A 67 -0.40 3.01 -0.55
C ALA A 67 0.22 2.55 -1.88
N GLU A 68 1.56 2.45 -1.97
CA GLU A 68 2.23 1.92 -3.16
C GLU A 68 1.94 0.43 -3.38
N LYS A 69 1.95 -0.39 -2.32
CA LYS A 69 1.55 -1.80 -2.43
C LYS A 69 0.11 -1.94 -2.92
N HIS A 70 -0.81 -1.12 -2.41
CA HIS A 70 -2.21 -1.14 -2.85
C HIS A 70 -2.34 -0.75 -4.33
N LYS A 71 -1.60 0.26 -4.79
CA LYS A 71 -1.57 0.63 -6.23
C LYS A 71 -1.10 -0.53 -7.10
N ASP A 72 -0.07 -1.24 -6.69
CA ASP A 72 0.44 -2.38 -7.44
C ASP A 72 -0.55 -3.54 -7.48
N VAL A 73 -1.22 -3.85 -6.36
CA VAL A 73 -2.30 -4.85 -6.32
C VAL A 73 -3.44 -4.45 -7.25
N VAL A 74 -3.87 -3.19 -7.22
CA VAL A 74 -4.93 -2.68 -8.11
C VAL A 74 -4.52 -2.81 -9.57
N LYS A 75 -3.29 -2.48 -9.94
CA LYS A 75 -2.78 -2.66 -11.31
C LYS A 75 -2.77 -4.13 -11.74
N GLN A 76 -2.25 -5.01 -10.88
CA GLN A 76 -2.17 -6.46 -11.17
C GLN A 76 -3.55 -7.09 -11.30
N GLN A 77 -4.52 -6.63 -10.53
CA GLN A 77 -5.89 -7.14 -10.49
C GLN A 77 -6.88 -6.30 -11.34
N ALA A 78 -6.39 -5.39 -12.17
CA ALA A 78 -7.23 -4.44 -12.90
C ALA A 78 -8.34 -5.12 -13.72
N ALA A 79 -8.05 -6.22 -14.41
CA ALA A 79 -9.04 -6.98 -15.16
C ALA A 79 -10.17 -7.53 -14.26
N THR A 80 -9.80 -8.08 -13.11
CA THR A 80 -10.77 -8.60 -12.13
C THR A 80 -11.59 -7.47 -11.49
N LEU A 81 -10.95 -6.36 -11.18
CA LEU A 81 -11.58 -5.23 -10.50
C LEU A 81 -12.51 -4.44 -11.41
N PHE A 82 -12.09 -4.15 -12.66
CA PHE A 82 -12.77 -3.18 -13.52
C PHE A 82 -13.50 -3.80 -14.71
N SER A 83 -13.21 -5.06 -15.06
CA SER A 83 -13.69 -5.68 -16.31
C SER A 83 -14.18 -7.12 -16.17
N SER A 84 -14.45 -7.58 -14.96
CA SER A 84 -14.98 -8.93 -14.72
C SER A 84 -16.32 -9.13 -15.40
N PRO A 85 -16.58 -10.28 -16.05
CA PRO A 85 -17.88 -10.60 -16.62
C PRO A 85 -18.97 -10.83 -15.55
N ARG A 86 -18.58 -10.91 -14.30
CA ARG A 86 -19.49 -11.17 -13.16
C ARG A 86 -19.90 -9.90 -12.40
N GLN A 87 -19.51 -8.73 -12.86
CA GLN A 87 -19.84 -7.45 -12.23
C GLN A 87 -21.04 -6.78 -12.89
N VAL A 88 -21.59 -5.77 -12.24
CA VAL A 88 -22.55 -4.84 -12.82
C VAL A 88 -21.89 -3.49 -12.99
N ASN A 89 -22.02 -2.92 -14.17
CA ASN A 89 -21.56 -1.56 -14.45
C ASN A 89 -22.77 -0.63 -14.52
N LEU A 90 -22.70 0.47 -13.77
CA LEU A 90 -23.69 1.54 -13.77
C LEU A 90 -23.03 2.84 -14.21
N GLY A 91 -23.84 3.81 -14.64
CA GLY A 91 -23.35 5.10 -15.10
C GLY A 91 -22.72 5.04 -16.48
N ASN A 92 -21.63 5.77 -16.69
CA ASN A 92 -20.99 5.92 -17.99
C ASN A 92 -19.87 4.86 -18.19
N PRO A 93 -20.02 3.90 -19.12
CA PRO A 93 -18.98 2.91 -19.39
C PRO A 93 -17.66 3.53 -19.87
N GLN A 94 -17.70 4.75 -20.45
CA GLN A 94 -16.55 5.52 -20.90
C GLN A 94 -16.14 6.62 -19.91
N GLY A 95 -16.61 6.51 -18.67
CA GLY A 95 -16.31 7.48 -17.63
C GLY A 95 -14.82 7.53 -17.30
N ASN A 96 -14.34 8.72 -16.95
CA ASN A 96 -12.94 8.95 -16.60
C ASN A 96 -12.61 8.63 -15.12
N VAL A 97 -13.64 8.41 -14.31
CA VAL A 97 -13.55 7.94 -12.93
C VAL A 97 -14.30 6.63 -12.80
N THR A 98 -13.66 5.64 -12.19
CA THR A 98 -14.29 4.36 -11.86
C THR A 98 -14.33 4.16 -10.36
N PHE A 99 -15.54 4.07 -9.81
CA PHE A 99 -15.79 3.69 -8.43
C PHE A 99 -16.14 2.20 -8.37
N VAL A 100 -15.45 1.44 -7.52
CA VAL A 100 -15.72 0.01 -7.32
C VAL A 100 -16.26 -0.19 -5.91
N GLU A 101 -17.44 -0.76 -5.79
CA GLU A 101 -18.06 -1.12 -4.52
C GLU A 101 -18.14 -2.64 -4.36
N PHE A 102 -17.57 -3.14 -3.28
CA PHE A 102 -17.81 -4.48 -2.79
C PHE A 102 -18.87 -4.39 -1.70
N PHE A 103 -20.00 -5.04 -1.88
CA PHE A 103 -21.13 -4.87 -0.97
C PHE A 103 -21.76 -6.20 -0.57
N ASP A 104 -22.49 -6.17 0.53
CA ASP A 104 -23.30 -7.28 1.04
C ASP A 104 -24.72 -6.77 1.32
N TYR A 105 -25.73 -7.51 0.92
CA TYR A 105 -27.13 -7.13 1.10
C TYR A 105 -27.57 -7.02 2.56
N ASN A 106 -26.89 -7.69 3.49
CA ASN A 106 -27.15 -7.60 4.92
C ASN A 106 -26.30 -6.53 5.62
N CYS A 107 -25.43 -5.81 4.88
CA CYS A 107 -24.58 -4.77 5.45
C CYS A 107 -25.33 -3.46 5.63
N GLY A 108 -25.49 -3.01 6.88
CA GLY A 108 -26.16 -1.74 7.19
C GLY A 108 -25.40 -0.50 6.65
N TYR A 109 -24.09 -0.58 6.51
CA TYR A 109 -23.29 0.50 5.87
C TYR A 109 -23.52 0.55 4.36
N CYS A 110 -23.60 -0.60 3.69
CA CYS A 110 -23.91 -0.67 2.26
C CYS A 110 -25.32 -0.14 1.96
N LYS A 111 -26.29 -0.42 2.85
CA LYS A 111 -27.65 0.17 2.75
C LYS A 111 -27.63 1.70 2.77
N ARG A 112 -26.78 2.30 3.62
CA ARG A 112 -26.63 3.77 3.67
C ARG A 112 -25.87 4.31 2.46
N ALA A 113 -24.77 3.66 2.08
CA ALA A 113 -23.93 4.07 0.96
C ALA A 113 -24.69 4.07 -0.39
N MET A 114 -25.71 3.26 -0.54
CA MET A 114 -26.54 3.25 -1.75
C MET A 114 -27.14 4.62 -2.06
N GLY A 115 -27.58 5.38 -1.08
CA GLY A 115 -28.11 6.74 -1.28
C GLY A 115 -27.06 7.68 -1.86
N ASP A 116 -25.85 7.62 -1.31
CA ASP A 116 -24.70 8.41 -1.75
C ASP A 116 -24.28 8.01 -3.17
N MET A 117 -24.25 6.70 -3.46
CA MET A 117 -23.95 6.16 -4.78
C MET A 117 -24.93 6.66 -5.84
N LEU A 118 -26.23 6.67 -5.56
CA LEU A 118 -27.25 7.17 -6.48
C LEU A 118 -27.12 8.67 -6.73
N THR A 119 -26.75 9.43 -5.71
CA THR A 119 -26.45 10.87 -5.81
C THR A 119 -25.27 11.10 -6.73
N LEU A 120 -24.16 10.38 -6.52
CA LEU A 120 -22.97 10.45 -7.36
C LEU A 120 -23.26 10.12 -8.84
N LEU A 121 -24.06 9.07 -9.09
CA LEU A 121 -24.49 8.71 -10.45
C LEU A 121 -25.28 9.82 -11.15
N LYS A 122 -26.08 10.56 -10.40
CA LYS A 122 -26.88 11.68 -10.91
C LYS A 122 -26.01 12.91 -11.18
N ASP A 123 -25.07 13.19 -10.29
CA ASP A 123 -24.32 14.45 -10.29
C ASP A 123 -23.08 14.41 -11.19
N ASP A 124 -22.51 13.21 -11.43
CA ASP A 124 -21.36 13.06 -12.33
C ASP A 124 -21.66 12.16 -13.55
N PRO A 125 -21.93 12.76 -14.73
CA PRO A 125 -22.16 11.99 -15.96
C PRO A 125 -20.91 11.28 -16.50
N LYS A 126 -19.74 11.50 -15.92
CA LYS A 126 -18.48 10.83 -16.28
C LYS A 126 -18.09 9.73 -15.28
N LEU A 127 -18.96 9.43 -14.33
CA LEU A 127 -18.73 8.37 -13.35
C LEU A 127 -19.16 7.02 -13.92
N LYS A 128 -18.28 6.03 -13.76
CA LYS A 128 -18.57 4.60 -13.91
C LYS A 128 -18.58 3.96 -12.54
N ILE A 129 -19.64 3.25 -12.20
CA ILE A 129 -19.69 2.43 -10.97
C ILE A 129 -19.64 0.95 -11.33
N VAL A 130 -18.81 0.21 -10.62
CA VAL A 130 -18.67 -1.24 -10.69
C VAL A 130 -19.15 -1.85 -9.39
N LEU A 131 -20.28 -2.54 -9.43
CA LEU A 131 -20.82 -3.25 -8.28
C LEU A 131 -20.34 -4.70 -8.25
N LYS A 132 -19.90 -5.15 -7.08
CA LYS A 132 -19.39 -6.51 -6.86
C LYS A 132 -20.04 -7.13 -5.64
N GLU A 133 -20.72 -8.24 -5.86
CA GLU A 133 -21.24 -9.07 -4.79
C GLU A 133 -20.11 -9.58 -3.89
N PHE A 134 -20.22 -9.31 -2.60
CA PHE A 134 -19.26 -9.73 -1.59
C PHE A 134 -19.98 -10.28 -0.35
N PRO A 135 -20.64 -11.44 -0.47
CA PRO A 135 -21.53 -11.99 0.57
C PRO A 135 -20.71 -12.62 1.70
N VAL A 136 -20.35 -11.84 2.72
CA VAL A 136 -19.52 -12.26 3.87
C VAL A 136 -20.27 -12.30 5.20
N LEU A 137 -21.52 -11.81 5.23
CA LEU A 137 -22.31 -11.69 6.46
C LEU A 137 -23.27 -12.86 6.71
N GLY A 138 -23.00 -14.02 6.13
CA GLY A 138 -23.71 -15.25 6.41
C GLY A 138 -24.51 -15.84 5.25
N PRO A 139 -25.24 -16.93 5.48
CA PRO A 139 -25.95 -17.68 4.43
C PRO A 139 -26.97 -16.84 3.65
N GLY A 140 -27.72 -15.96 4.34
CA GLY A 140 -28.69 -15.07 3.69
C GLY A 140 -28.04 -14.08 2.72
N SER A 141 -26.81 -13.64 3.00
CA SER A 141 -26.04 -12.79 2.07
C SER A 141 -25.67 -13.55 0.80
N VAL A 142 -25.27 -14.82 0.95
CA VAL A 142 -24.94 -15.70 -0.18
C VAL A 142 -26.18 -15.93 -1.05
N GLU A 143 -27.32 -16.22 -0.45
CA GLU A 143 -28.58 -16.42 -1.13
C GLU A 143 -29.00 -15.15 -1.91
N ALA A 144 -28.94 -13.99 -1.25
CA ALA A 144 -29.25 -12.71 -1.87
C ALA A 144 -28.33 -12.41 -3.07
N ALA A 145 -27.04 -12.65 -2.94
CA ALA A 145 -26.05 -12.49 -4.01
C ALA A 145 -26.33 -13.44 -5.20
N GLN A 146 -26.72 -14.70 -4.93
CA GLN A 146 -27.11 -15.64 -6.00
C GLN A 146 -28.32 -15.16 -6.78
N VAL A 147 -29.34 -14.64 -6.09
CA VAL A 147 -30.53 -14.07 -6.74
C VAL A 147 -30.15 -12.83 -7.55
N ALA A 148 -29.29 -11.95 -7.01
CA ALA A 148 -28.79 -10.77 -7.72
C ALA A 148 -28.06 -11.13 -9.02
N VAL A 149 -27.22 -12.17 -8.99
CA VAL A 149 -26.55 -12.71 -10.18
C VAL A 149 -27.58 -13.21 -11.21
N ALA A 150 -28.62 -13.90 -10.78
CA ALA A 150 -29.68 -14.37 -11.67
C ALA A 150 -30.44 -13.19 -12.30
N VAL A 151 -30.72 -12.11 -11.58
CA VAL A 151 -31.30 -10.87 -12.11
C VAL A 151 -30.40 -10.24 -13.16
N ARG A 152 -29.09 -10.12 -12.87
CA ARG A 152 -28.09 -9.59 -13.80
C ARG A 152 -28.03 -10.38 -15.11
N MET A 153 -28.19 -11.70 -15.06
CA MET A 153 -28.17 -12.55 -16.26
C MET A 153 -29.36 -12.29 -17.19
N GLN A 154 -30.47 -11.75 -16.68
CA GLN A 154 -31.66 -11.42 -17.43
C GLN A 154 -31.59 -10.06 -18.12
N ASP A 155 -30.74 -9.17 -17.66
CA ASP A 155 -30.60 -7.81 -18.20
C ASP A 155 -29.16 -7.32 -18.20
N LYS A 156 -28.60 -7.24 -19.40
CA LYS A 156 -27.23 -6.75 -19.61
C LYS A 156 -27.09 -5.21 -19.51
N THR A 157 -28.23 -4.48 -19.50
CA THR A 157 -28.21 -3.01 -19.37
C THR A 157 -27.96 -2.53 -17.95
N GLY A 158 -28.11 -3.42 -16.95
CA GLY A 158 -27.99 -3.12 -15.53
C GLY A 158 -29.22 -2.43 -14.92
N LYS A 159 -30.25 -2.09 -15.69
CA LYS A 159 -31.47 -1.39 -15.18
C LYS A 159 -32.24 -2.27 -14.20
N LYS A 160 -32.60 -3.48 -14.62
CA LYS A 160 -33.28 -4.44 -13.70
C LYS A 160 -32.48 -4.77 -12.47
N TYR A 161 -31.16 -4.90 -12.66
CA TYR A 161 -30.29 -5.15 -11.54
C TYR A 161 -30.30 -3.97 -10.55
N LEU A 162 -30.22 -2.73 -11.02
CA LEU A 162 -30.25 -1.56 -10.16
C LEU A 162 -31.59 -1.45 -9.40
N GLU A 163 -32.72 -1.69 -10.07
CA GLU A 163 -34.04 -1.73 -9.41
C GLU A 163 -34.11 -2.82 -8.32
N PHE A 164 -33.61 -4.01 -8.61
CA PHE A 164 -33.54 -5.10 -7.65
C PHE A 164 -32.63 -4.72 -6.48
N HIS A 165 -31.44 -4.22 -6.76
CA HIS A 165 -30.44 -3.79 -5.78
C HIS A 165 -31.00 -2.74 -4.82
N GLN A 166 -31.67 -1.72 -5.35
CA GLN A 166 -32.32 -0.68 -4.54
C GLN A 166 -33.44 -1.25 -3.66
N LYS A 167 -34.27 -2.15 -4.19
CA LYS A 167 -35.37 -2.77 -3.42
C LYS A 167 -34.82 -3.66 -2.30
N LEU A 168 -33.78 -4.45 -2.58
CA LEU A 168 -33.24 -5.38 -1.60
C LEU A 168 -32.44 -4.66 -0.50
N LEU A 169 -31.56 -3.71 -0.86
CA LEU A 169 -30.83 -2.91 0.12
C LEU A 169 -31.75 -1.95 0.88
N GLY A 170 -32.74 -1.35 0.23
CA GLY A 170 -33.71 -0.45 0.86
C GLY A 170 -34.78 -1.16 1.67
N GLY A 171 -34.92 -2.48 1.53
CA GLY A 171 -35.87 -3.29 2.27
C GLY A 171 -35.54 -3.37 3.76
N ARG A 172 -36.57 -3.56 4.58
CA ARG A 172 -36.42 -3.92 5.98
C ARG A 172 -36.15 -5.43 6.02
N GLY A 173 -34.90 -5.78 6.14
CA GLY A 173 -34.48 -7.17 6.37
C GLY A 173 -34.59 -7.52 7.82
#